data_ff52f01917a3ec4e9e34cb97d3fd66c4
#
_entry.id   ff52f01917a3ec4e9e34cb97d3fd66c4
#
_cell.length_a   1.000
_cell.length_b   1.000
_cell.length_c   1.000
_cell.angle_alpha   90.00
_cell.angle_beta   90.00
_cell.angle_gamma   90.00
#
_symmetry.space_group_name_H-M   'P 1'
#
loop_
_entity.id
_entity.type
_entity.pdbx_description
1 polymer ?
#
loop_
_entity_poly.entity_id
_entity_poly.type
_entity_poly.pdbx_seq_one_letter_code
_entity_poly.pdbx_strand_id
1 'polypeptide(L)'
;MSTSSVDRPLQPGDRAPDVAFDAISREGKVALNDFRGRSPLLIGLFRGLHCPFCRRHVAAMAQLKPALHEKGVECLAVVNTPVERARLYFRYHPTPDLLAASDPERASHRAFGLREVGMDTVMAIRVHLPGELPEPMDVMAMNEFLNKKEGYEITEADQQMMASGQAQLVGQFLLDRAGIVRWSFTEVLEVGYTFRAPNPEELMSAASEVAHQ
;
A
#
# COMPACT_ATOMS: atom_id res chain seq x y z
N MET A 1 -14.85 -19.67 0.47
CA MET A 1 -15.71 -18.47 0.43
C MET A 1 -15.26 -17.67 -0.78
N SER A 2 -16.16 -17.45 -1.74
CA SER A 2 -15.82 -16.78 -3.01
C SER A 2 -15.61 -15.29 -2.73
N THR A 3 -14.38 -14.82 -2.88
CA THR A 3 -14.11 -13.39 -2.90
C THR A 3 -14.63 -12.84 -4.22
N SER A 4 -15.80 -12.22 -4.22
CA SER A 4 -16.28 -11.49 -5.37
C SER A 4 -15.23 -10.44 -5.74
N SER A 5 -14.66 -10.52 -6.93
CA SER A 5 -13.81 -9.46 -7.46
C SER A 5 -14.69 -8.23 -7.68
N VAL A 6 -14.30 -7.12 -7.08
CA VAL A 6 -14.96 -5.82 -7.30
C VAL A 6 -14.33 -5.21 -8.54
N ASP A 7 -15.16 -4.81 -9.52
CA ASP A 7 -14.67 -4.30 -10.82
C ASP A 7 -14.08 -2.88 -10.73
N ARG A 8 -14.18 -2.21 -9.60
CA ARG A 8 -13.63 -0.88 -9.32
C ARG A 8 -13.02 -0.80 -7.94
N PRO A 9 -12.08 0.11 -7.68
CA PRO A 9 -11.62 0.38 -6.33
C PRO A 9 -12.78 0.74 -5.39
N LEU A 10 -12.70 0.24 -4.14
CA LEU A 10 -13.67 0.60 -3.12
C LEU A 10 -13.71 2.11 -2.91
N GLN A 11 -14.91 2.64 -2.70
CA GLN A 11 -15.19 4.05 -2.51
C GLN A 11 -15.84 4.28 -1.15
N PRO A 12 -15.87 5.51 -0.63
CA PRO A 12 -16.64 5.84 0.56
C PRO A 12 -18.09 5.33 0.46
N GLY A 13 -18.53 4.60 1.51
CA GLY A 13 -19.79 3.90 1.59
C GLY A 13 -19.73 2.39 1.29
N ASP A 14 -18.69 1.90 0.60
CA ASP A 14 -18.53 0.47 0.37
C ASP A 14 -18.09 -0.27 1.65
N ARG A 15 -18.48 -1.52 1.78
CA ARG A 15 -18.01 -2.39 2.87
C ARG A 15 -16.70 -3.05 2.49
N ALA A 16 -15.69 -2.94 3.35
CA ALA A 16 -14.41 -3.64 3.18
C ALA A 16 -14.60 -5.17 3.30
N PRO A 17 -13.90 -5.96 2.46
CA PRO A 17 -13.96 -7.42 2.48
C PRO A 17 -13.32 -8.02 3.74
N ASP A 18 -13.65 -9.28 4.03
CA ASP A 18 -13.02 -10.05 5.09
C ASP A 18 -11.76 -10.72 4.54
N VAL A 19 -10.62 -10.10 4.80
CA VAL A 19 -9.30 -10.62 4.40
C VAL A 19 -8.37 -10.73 5.60
N ALA A 20 -7.43 -11.68 5.52
CA ALA A 20 -6.42 -11.90 6.53
C ALA A 20 -5.06 -12.11 5.87
N PHE A 21 -4.01 -11.66 6.53
CA PHE A 21 -2.64 -11.57 6.02
C PHE A 21 -1.66 -12.24 6.97
N ASP A 22 -0.51 -12.67 6.47
CA ASP A 22 0.61 -13.07 7.32
C ASP A 22 1.25 -11.83 7.95
N ALA A 23 1.27 -11.77 9.28
CA ALA A 23 1.83 -10.64 10.00
C ALA A 23 3.36 -10.61 9.84
N ILE A 24 3.91 -9.42 9.55
CA ILE A 24 5.35 -9.19 9.44
C ILE A 24 5.94 -8.85 10.82
N SER A 25 5.28 -7.96 11.55
CA SER A 25 5.76 -7.43 12.83
C SER A 25 5.58 -8.39 14.02
N ARG A 26 4.88 -9.50 13.82
CA ARG A 26 4.64 -10.56 14.83
C ARG A 26 4.42 -11.90 14.14
N GLU A 27 4.32 -12.98 14.90
CA GLU A 27 3.88 -14.27 14.37
C GLU A 27 2.37 -14.31 14.14
N GLY A 28 1.93 -15.22 13.27
CA GLY A 28 0.52 -15.46 12.97
C GLY A 28 -0.04 -14.53 11.91
N LYS A 29 -1.34 -14.32 11.98
CA LYS A 29 -2.10 -13.51 11.00
C LYS A 29 -2.67 -12.24 11.63
N VAL A 30 -2.97 -11.27 10.78
CA VAL A 30 -3.77 -10.09 11.07
C VAL A 30 -4.95 -10.06 10.09
N ALA A 31 -6.15 -9.90 10.60
CA ALA A 31 -7.38 -9.86 9.80
C ALA A 31 -8.07 -8.50 9.95
N LEU A 32 -8.80 -8.06 8.92
CA LEU A 32 -9.60 -6.83 9.04
C LEU A 32 -10.68 -6.94 10.12
N ASN A 33 -11.18 -8.16 10.36
CA ASN A 33 -12.12 -8.42 11.45
C ASN A 33 -11.54 -8.20 12.86
N ASP A 34 -10.21 -8.17 13.02
CA ASP A 34 -9.58 -7.88 14.32
C ASP A 34 -9.86 -6.43 14.77
N PHE A 35 -10.18 -5.53 13.84
CA PHE A 35 -10.44 -4.11 14.07
C PHE A 35 -11.93 -3.80 14.13
N ARG A 36 -12.80 -4.61 13.50
CA ARG A 36 -14.25 -4.38 13.49
C ARG A 36 -14.84 -4.35 14.90
N GLY A 37 -15.65 -3.35 15.17
CA GLY A 37 -16.27 -3.10 16.48
C GLY A 37 -15.28 -2.57 17.55
N ARG A 38 -13.99 -2.39 17.20
CA ARG A 38 -12.96 -1.93 18.13
C ARG A 38 -12.39 -0.56 17.75
N SER A 39 -11.80 -0.47 16.58
CA SER A 39 -11.16 0.75 16.11
C SER A 39 -11.37 0.97 14.62
N PRO A 40 -11.45 2.22 14.16
CA PRO A 40 -11.24 2.55 12.77
C PRO A 40 -9.84 2.11 12.32
N LEU A 41 -9.68 1.83 11.02
CA LEU A 41 -8.44 1.33 10.46
C LEU A 41 -8.06 2.07 9.17
N LEU A 42 -6.87 2.65 9.12
CA LEU A 42 -6.23 3.01 7.86
C LEU A 42 -5.45 1.81 7.33
N ILE A 43 -5.90 1.22 6.23
CA ILE A 43 -5.19 0.16 5.53
C ILE A 43 -4.54 0.69 4.25
N GLY A 44 -3.24 0.42 4.06
CA GLY A 44 -2.52 0.67 2.82
C GLY A 44 -2.18 -0.66 2.13
N LEU A 45 -2.55 -0.79 0.85
CA LEU A 45 -2.28 -1.95 0.01
C LEU A 45 -1.21 -1.54 -1.01
N PHE A 46 0.00 -2.07 -0.86
CA PHE A 46 1.18 -1.65 -1.59
C PHE A 46 1.75 -2.79 -2.43
N ARG A 47 2.42 -2.44 -3.53
CA ARG A 47 3.26 -3.39 -4.28
C ARG A 47 4.39 -3.93 -3.41
N GLY A 48 5.24 -4.74 -3.99
CA GLY A 48 6.43 -5.23 -3.30
C GLY A 48 7.41 -4.12 -2.91
N LEU A 49 8.25 -4.42 -1.92
CA LEU A 49 9.25 -3.48 -1.37
C LEU A 49 10.34 -3.10 -2.39
N HIS A 50 10.45 -3.80 -3.53
CA HIS A 50 11.29 -3.39 -4.67
C HIS A 50 10.81 -2.07 -5.30
N CYS A 51 9.56 -1.66 -5.09
CA CYS A 51 9.01 -0.41 -5.59
C CYS A 51 9.36 0.75 -4.64
N PRO A 52 10.18 1.74 -5.06
CA PRO A 52 10.59 2.85 -4.21
C PRO A 52 9.40 3.70 -3.73
N PHE A 53 8.38 3.89 -4.55
CA PHE A 53 7.17 4.61 -4.14
C PHE A 53 6.39 3.90 -3.05
N CYS A 54 6.34 2.56 -3.10
CA CYS A 54 5.66 1.78 -2.06
C CYS A 54 6.39 1.90 -0.71
N ARG A 55 7.72 1.89 -0.71
CA ARG A 55 8.51 2.15 0.50
C ARG A 55 8.24 3.55 1.06
N ARG A 56 8.12 4.57 0.20
CA ARG A 56 7.79 5.95 0.60
C ARG A 56 6.37 6.04 1.17
N HIS A 57 5.39 5.35 0.59
CA HIS A 57 4.04 5.29 1.15
C HIS A 57 4.03 4.63 2.54
N VAL A 58 4.75 3.53 2.71
CA VAL A 58 4.89 2.86 4.02
C VAL A 58 5.53 3.81 5.04
N ALA A 59 6.60 4.52 4.66
CA ALA A 59 7.27 5.48 5.53
C ALA A 59 6.36 6.67 5.89
N ALA A 60 5.63 7.22 4.93
CA ALA A 60 4.66 8.29 5.16
C ALA A 60 3.54 7.86 6.12
N MET A 61 3.02 6.63 5.93
CA MET A 61 2.01 6.05 6.81
C MET A 61 2.53 5.87 8.24
N ALA A 62 3.79 5.42 8.39
CA ALA A 62 4.45 5.32 9.70
C ALA A 62 4.60 6.69 10.38
N GLN A 63 4.92 7.74 9.62
CA GLN A 63 5.00 9.12 10.14
C GLN A 63 3.65 9.67 10.60
N LEU A 64 2.56 9.32 9.91
CA LEU A 64 1.21 9.76 10.28
C LEU A 64 0.59 8.94 11.43
N LYS A 65 1.11 7.74 11.69
CA LYS A 65 0.55 6.81 12.67
C LYS A 65 0.36 7.39 14.07
N PRO A 66 1.30 8.15 14.68
CA PRO A 66 1.08 8.73 16.00
C PRO A 66 -0.15 9.66 16.05
N ALA A 67 -0.30 10.55 15.07
CA ALA A 67 -1.43 11.49 15.00
C ALA A 67 -2.77 10.77 14.71
N LEU A 68 -2.75 9.68 13.95
CA LEU A 68 -3.92 8.83 13.72
C LEU A 68 -4.30 8.05 14.97
N HIS A 69 -3.30 7.53 15.70
CA HIS A 69 -3.52 6.80 16.96
C HIS A 69 -4.13 7.68 18.05
N GLU A 70 -3.74 8.95 18.15
CA GLU A 70 -4.39 9.92 19.05
C GLU A 70 -5.87 10.10 18.75
N LYS A 71 -6.31 9.84 17.51
CA LYS A 71 -7.71 9.82 17.10
C LYS A 71 -8.36 8.42 17.23
N GLY A 72 -7.65 7.44 17.79
CA GLY A 72 -8.12 6.06 17.92
C GLY A 72 -8.13 5.26 16.62
N VAL A 73 -7.45 5.74 15.57
CA VAL A 73 -7.33 5.05 14.27
C VAL A 73 -6.07 4.19 14.26
N GLU A 74 -6.22 2.90 14.00
CA GLU A 74 -5.11 1.98 13.80
C GLU A 74 -4.62 2.02 12.35
N CYS A 75 -3.36 1.59 12.12
CA CYS A 75 -2.73 1.60 10.80
C CYS A 75 -2.19 0.21 10.45
N LEU A 76 -2.48 -0.26 9.23
CA LEU A 76 -2.01 -1.53 8.68
C LEU A 76 -1.42 -1.32 7.28
N ALA A 77 -0.13 -1.56 7.11
CA ALA A 77 0.52 -1.57 5.81
C ALA A 77 0.63 -3.01 5.29
N VAL A 78 0.06 -3.28 4.12
CA VAL A 78 0.12 -4.59 3.46
C VAL A 78 0.99 -4.49 2.22
N VAL A 79 2.01 -5.33 2.12
CA VAL A 79 2.95 -5.38 1.00
C VAL A 79 2.89 -6.73 0.28
N ASN A 80 3.07 -6.73 -1.04
CA ASN A 80 3.08 -7.96 -1.84
C ASN A 80 4.39 -8.77 -1.71
N THR A 81 5.33 -8.29 -0.91
CA THR A 81 6.60 -8.98 -0.67
C THR A 81 6.38 -10.22 0.19
N PRO A 82 6.97 -11.39 -0.14
CA PRO A 82 6.91 -12.57 0.72
C PRO A 82 7.32 -12.28 2.16
N VAL A 83 6.64 -12.90 3.12
CA VAL A 83 6.72 -12.54 4.55
C VAL A 83 8.14 -12.54 5.10
N GLU A 84 8.97 -13.54 4.76
CA GLU A 84 10.34 -13.63 5.27
C GLU A 84 11.22 -12.50 4.72
N ARG A 85 11.06 -12.15 3.44
CA ARG A 85 11.76 -11.02 2.81
C ARG A 85 11.30 -9.69 3.41
N ALA A 86 10.02 -9.55 3.64
CA ALA A 86 9.46 -8.35 4.28
C ALA A 86 9.95 -8.20 5.72
N ARG A 87 10.00 -9.29 6.51
CA ARG A 87 10.58 -9.29 7.87
C ARG A 87 12.04 -8.83 7.87
N LEU A 88 12.83 -9.32 6.90
CA LEU A 88 14.22 -8.89 6.75
C LEU A 88 14.31 -7.39 6.46
N TYR A 89 13.51 -6.88 5.52
CA TYR A 89 13.46 -5.46 5.20
C TYR A 89 13.13 -4.61 6.43
N PHE A 90 12.02 -4.89 7.12
CA PHE A 90 11.58 -4.10 8.27
C PHE A 90 12.50 -4.19 9.49
N ARG A 91 13.36 -5.22 9.57
CA ARG A 91 14.43 -5.29 10.57
C ARG A 91 15.48 -4.19 10.37
N TYR A 92 15.83 -3.88 9.14
CA TYR A 92 16.82 -2.85 8.79
C TYR A 92 16.22 -1.47 8.51
N HIS A 93 14.92 -1.42 8.24
CA HIS A 93 14.15 -0.19 8.01
C HIS A 93 12.95 -0.16 8.98
N PRO A 94 13.20 0.01 10.28
CA PRO A 94 12.14 -0.09 11.27
C PRO A 94 11.11 1.03 11.08
N THR A 95 9.85 0.65 11.15
CA THR A 95 8.69 1.54 11.20
C THR A 95 8.01 1.33 12.55
N PRO A 96 8.49 1.97 13.62
CA PRO A 96 7.98 1.74 14.96
C PRO A 96 6.46 1.84 15.00
N ASP A 97 5.84 0.88 15.70
CA ASP A 97 4.39 0.83 15.94
C ASP A 97 3.49 0.67 14.71
N LEU A 98 4.01 0.70 13.48
CA LEU A 98 3.22 0.40 12.29
C LEU A 98 3.01 -1.12 12.17
N LEU A 99 1.76 -1.55 12.20
CA LEU A 99 1.43 -2.93 11.90
C LEU A 99 1.65 -3.18 10.41
N ALA A 100 2.46 -4.18 10.08
CA ALA A 100 2.77 -4.56 8.71
C ALA A 100 2.41 -6.02 8.45
N ALA A 101 1.95 -6.30 7.22
CA ALA A 101 1.53 -7.61 6.77
C ALA A 101 1.93 -7.91 5.32
N SER A 102 1.97 -9.18 4.96
CA SER A 102 2.37 -9.71 3.67
C SER A 102 1.18 -10.34 2.94
N ASP A 103 1.00 -10.00 1.66
CA ASP A 103 0.01 -10.59 0.75
C ASP A 103 0.64 -10.83 -0.64
N PRO A 104 1.57 -11.79 -0.77
CA PRO A 104 2.25 -12.05 -2.05
C PRO A 104 1.28 -12.51 -3.15
N GLU A 105 0.16 -13.11 -2.77
CA GLU A 105 -0.90 -13.55 -3.68
C GLU A 105 -1.81 -12.39 -4.15
N ARG A 106 -1.66 -11.19 -3.60
CA ARG A 106 -2.45 -10.00 -3.98
C ARG A 106 -3.96 -10.18 -3.82
N ALA A 107 -4.37 -11.05 -2.90
CA ALA A 107 -5.78 -11.34 -2.65
C ALA A 107 -6.53 -10.09 -2.15
N SER A 108 -5.89 -9.29 -1.29
CA SER A 108 -6.45 -8.03 -0.82
C SER A 108 -6.64 -7.01 -1.94
N HIS A 109 -5.67 -6.87 -2.84
CA HIS A 109 -5.78 -5.92 -3.95
C HIS A 109 -7.01 -6.25 -4.81
N ARG A 110 -7.18 -7.52 -5.18
CA ARG A 110 -8.38 -7.95 -5.93
C ARG A 110 -9.66 -7.71 -5.15
N ALA A 111 -9.68 -8.03 -3.86
CA ALA A 111 -10.85 -7.86 -3.01
C ALA A 111 -11.25 -6.39 -2.79
N PHE A 112 -10.27 -5.47 -2.83
CA PHE A 112 -10.48 -4.02 -2.75
C PHE A 112 -10.69 -3.37 -4.14
N GLY A 113 -10.74 -4.16 -5.21
CA GLY A 113 -10.95 -3.68 -6.58
C GLY A 113 -9.75 -2.92 -7.17
N LEU A 114 -8.56 -3.10 -6.60
CA LEU A 114 -7.33 -2.57 -7.18
C LEU A 114 -6.91 -3.47 -8.33
N ARG A 115 -7.06 -2.96 -9.54
CA ARG A 115 -6.79 -3.73 -10.76
C ARG A 115 -5.29 -3.99 -10.97
N GLU A 116 -5.00 -5.03 -11.69
CA GLU A 116 -3.68 -5.28 -12.27
C GLU A 116 -3.50 -4.47 -13.55
N VAL A 117 -2.29 -3.99 -13.77
CA VAL A 117 -1.89 -3.23 -14.97
C VAL A 117 -0.88 -4.08 -15.73
N GLY A 118 -1.16 -4.36 -17.01
CA GLY A 118 -0.27 -5.13 -17.86
C GLY A 118 1.08 -4.42 -18.09
N MET A 119 2.13 -5.20 -18.30
CA MET A 119 3.49 -4.67 -18.50
C MET A 119 3.59 -3.73 -19.69
N ASP A 120 2.84 -3.94 -20.77
CA ASP A 120 2.81 -3.03 -21.92
C ASP A 120 2.38 -1.61 -21.50
N THR A 121 1.37 -1.51 -20.65
CA THR A 121 0.94 -0.23 -20.08
C THR A 121 2.00 0.36 -19.16
N VAL A 122 2.60 -0.46 -18.29
CA VAL A 122 3.66 -0.03 -17.36
C VAL A 122 4.87 0.51 -18.12
N MET A 123 5.30 -0.18 -19.18
CA MET A 123 6.44 0.22 -20.00
C MET A 123 6.18 1.50 -20.84
N ALA A 124 4.92 1.82 -21.09
CA ALA A 124 4.55 3.07 -21.77
C ALA A 124 4.55 4.29 -20.84
N ILE A 125 4.61 4.08 -19.52
CA ILE A 125 4.58 5.17 -18.53
C ILE A 125 5.94 5.87 -18.49
N ARG A 126 5.94 7.19 -18.56
CA ARG A 126 7.09 8.04 -18.28
C ARG A 126 6.90 8.72 -16.94
N VAL A 127 7.78 8.41 -16.01
CA VAL A 127 7.74 8.97 -14.65
C VAL A 127 8.53 10.27 -14.62
N HIS A 128 7.90 11.32 -14.13
CA HIS A 128 8.50 12.64 -13.95
C HIS A 128 8.53 13.00 -12.46
N LEU A 129 9.71 13.17 -11.91
CA LEU A 129 9.94 13.57 -10.52
C LEU A 129 10.96 14.73 -10.51
N PRO A 130 10.50 15.96 -10.64
CA PRO A 130 11.38 17.14 -10.61
C PRO A 130 12.22 17.18 -9.33
N GLY A 131 13.52 17.41 -9.47
CA GLY A 131 14.46 17.44 -8.33
C GLY A 131 14.95 16.08 -7.85
N GLU A 132 14.34 14.98 -8.28
CA GLU A 132 14.76 13.62 -7.91
C GLU A 132 15.33 12.84 -9.10
N LEU A 133 14.65 12.89 -10.24
CA LEU A 133 15.12 12.31 -11.49
C LEU A 133 15.77 13.38 -12.36
N PRO A 134 16.88 13.06 -13.06
CA PRO A 134 17.55 14.01 -13.96
C PRO A 134 16.66 14.38 -15.16
N GLU A 135 15.82 13.44 -15.61
CA GLU A 135 14.87 13.59 -16.72
C GLU A 135 13.69 12.61 -16.56
N PRO A 136 12.60 12.75 -17.29
CA PRO A 136 11.53 11.75 -17.31
C PRO A 136 12.04 10.40 -17.82
N MET A 137 11.82 9.34 -17.03
CA MET A 137 12.29 7.98 -17.28
C MET A 137 11.13 7.00 -17.45
N ASP A 138 11.36 5.89 -18.15
CA ASP A 138 10.48 4.74 -18.03
C ASP A 138 10.52 4.13 -16.61
N VAL A 139 9.48 3.36 -16.26
CA VAL A 139 9.29 2.82 -14.91
C VAL A 139 10.45 1.93 -14.47
N MET A 140 11.05 1.16 -15.38
CA MET A 140 12.14 0.24 -15.03
C MET A 140 13.43 1.01 -14.75
N ALA A 141 13.80 1.96 -15.63
CA ALA A 141 14.95 2.83 -15.44
C ALA A 141 14.80 3.68 -14.16
N MET A 142 13.62 4.21 -13.91
CA MET A 142 13.30 4.94 -12.69
C MET A 142 13.45 4.06 -11.44
N ASN A 143 12.93 2.83 -11.46
CA ASN A 143 13.07 1.88 -10.35
C ASN A 143 14.55 1.58 -10.06
N GLU A 144 15.34 1.30 -11.08
CA GLU A 144 16.78 1.04 -10.94
C GLU A 144 17.49 2.26 -10.35
N PHE A 145 17.25 3.45 -10.91
CA PHE A 145 17.84 4.69 -10.44
C PHE A 145 17.51 4.98 -8.97
N LEU A 146 16.24 4.93 -8.59
CA LEU A 146 15.82 5.23 -7.22
C LEU A 146 16.25 4.15 -6.23
N ASN A 147 16.19 2.86 -6.59
CA ASN A 147 16.68 1.79 -5.74
C ASN A 147 18.18 1.95 -5.45
N LYS A 148 18.99 2.26 -6.47
CA LYS A 148 20.41 2.55 -6.28
C LYS A 148 20.64 3.77 -5.39
N LYS A 149 19.88 4.85 -5.61
CA LYS A 149 19.95 6.08 -4.81
C LYS A 149 19.57 5.85 -3.33
N GLU A 150 18.59 4.99 -3.08
CA GLU A 150 18.09 4.64 -1.75
C GLU A 150 18.84 3.47 -1.09
N GLY A 151 19.84 2.90 -1.77
CA GLY A 151 20.61 1.76 -1.25
C GLY A 151 19.81 0.46 -1.14
N TYR A 152 18.73 0.32 -1.93
CA TYR A 152 17.93 -0.90 -1.95
C TYR A 152 18.49 -1.90 -2.95
N GLU A 153 18.88 -3.08 -2.48
CA GLU A 153 19.35 -4.17 -3.32
C GLU A 153 18.18 -5.03 -3.80
N ILE A 154 18.04 -5.12 -5.12
CA ILE A 154 17.05 -6.00 -5.75
C ILE A 154 17.47 -7.46 -5.55
N THR A 155 16.62 -8.24 -4.91
CA THR A 155 16.85 -9.68 -4.67
C THR A 155 16.24 -10.53 -5.79
N GLU A 156 16.61 -11.83 -5.80
CA GLU A 156 15.99 -12.79 -6.73
C GLU A 156 14.46 -12.86 -6.55
N ALA A 157 13.96 -12.79 -5.32
CA ALA A 157 12.52 -12.76 -5.06
C ALA A 157 11.85 -11.49 -5.63
N ASP A 158 12.53 -10.34 -5.56
CA ASP A 158 12.04 -9.11 -6.20
C ASP A 158 12.02 -9.25 -7.72
N GLN A 159 13.05 -9.85 -8.32
CA GLN A 159 13.13 -10.11 -9.76
C GLN A 159 12.02 -11.04 -10.23
N GLN A 160 11.75 -12.11 -9.49
CA GLN A 160 10.64 -13.03 -9.79
C GLN A 160 9.29 -12.31 -9.72
N MET A 161 9.09 -11.46 -8.74
CA MET A 161 7.88 -10.64 -8.61
C MET A 161 7.72 -9.66 -9.79
N MET A 162 8.80 -8.99 -10.19
CA MET A 162 8.80 -8.09 -11.36
C MET A 162 8.55 -8.87 -12.66
N ALA A 163 9.13 -10.07 -12.79
CA ALA A 163 8.96 -10.96 -13.95
C ALA A 163 7.56 -11.56 -14.07
N SER A 164 6.72 -11.48 -13.03
CA SER A 164 5.31 -11.94 -13.09
C SER A 164 4.46 -11.18 -14.12
N GLY A 165 5.01 -10.11 -14.71
CA GLY A 165 4.42 -9.40 -15.84
C GLY A 165 3.22 -8.51 -15.50
N GLN A 166 2.99 -8.25 -14.21
CA GLN A 166 1.83 -7.48 -13.76
C GLN A 166 2.24 -6.49 -12.67
N ALA A 167 1.75 -5.26 -12.78
CA ALA A 167 1.84 -4.25 -11.74
C ALA A 167 0.48 -4.05 -11.09
N GLN A 168 0.43 -4.15 -9.77
CA GLN A 168 -0.77 -3.90 -9.00
C GLN A 168 -0.91 -2.41 -8.69
N LEU A 169 -2.10 -1.82 -8.83
CA LEU A 169 -2.35 -0.47 -8.33
C LEU A 169 -2.22 -0.43 -6.81
N VAL A 170 -1.76 0.70 -6.32
CA VAL A 170 -1.68 1.01 -4.88
C VAL A 170 -2.98 1.67 -4.43
N GLY A 171 -3.44 1.34 -3.22
CA GLY A 171 -4.60 1.99 -2.61
C GLY A 171 -4.44 2.15 -1.11
N GLN A 172 -5.05 3.20 -0.56
CA GLN A 172 -5.20 3.40 0.87
C GLN A 172 -6.66 3.67 1.20
N PHE A 173 -7.16 3.07 2.28
CA PHE A 173 -8.57 3.12 2.64
C PHE A 173 -8.69 3.33 4.14
N LEU A 174 -9.47 4.34 4.54
CA LEU A 174 -9.86 4.53 5.93
C LEU A 174 -11.22 3.86 6.16
N LEU A 175 -11.24 2.90 7.06
CA LEU A 175 -12.41 2.14 7.45
C LEU A 175 -12.90 2.61 8.82
N ASP A 176 -14.21 2.75 8.99
CA ASP A 176 -14.80 2.94 10.31
C ASP A 176 -14.87 1.61 11.11
N ARG A 177 -15.37 1.68 12.36
CA ARG A 177 -15.54 0.48 13.22
C ARG A 177 -16.48 -0.58 12.63
N ALA A 178 -17.41 -0.18 11.76
CA ALA A 178 -18.27 -1.13 11.06
C ALA A 178 -17.61 -1.77 9.83
N GLY A 179 -16.40 -1.33 9.45
CA GLY A 179 -15.68 -1.76 8.27
C GLY A 179 -16.19 -1.12 6.98
N ILE A 180 -16.80 0.06 7.07
CA ILE A 180 -17.23 0.85 5.92
C ILE A 180 -16.12 1.82 5.54
N VAL A 181 -15.81 1.92 4.26
CA VAL A 181 -14.85 2.88 3.72
C VAL A 181 -15.40 4.30 3.94
N ARG A 182 -14.61 5.18 4.54
CA ARG A 182 -14.94 6.59 4.77
C ARG A 182 -14.06 7.53 3.96
N TRP A 183 -12.87 7.09 3.60
CA TRP A 183 -11.96 7.79 2.71
C TRP A 183 -11.16 6.77 1.91
N SER A 184 -10.80 7.11 0.68
CA SER A 184 -9.95 6.27 -0.15
C SER A 184 -9.02 7.09 -1.03
N PHE A 185 -7.83 6.54 -1.24
CA PHE A 185 -6.88 6.99 -2.25
C PHE A 185 -6.54 5.78 -3.13
N THR A 186 -6.54 5.99 -4.44
CA THR A 186 -6.08 4.99 -5.41
C THR A 186 -5.11 5.63 -6.39
N GLU A 187 -3.98 4.97 -6.60
CA GLU A 187 -3.00 5.37 -7.59
C GLU A 187 -3.63 5.33 -9.00
N VAL A 188 -3.32 6.33 -9.80
CA VAL A 188 -3.64 6.36 -11.22
C VAL A 188 -2.33 6.29 -11.99
N LEU A 189 -2.16 5.26 -12.81
CA LEU A 189 -1.00 5.10 -13.68
C LEU A 189 -1.38 5.55 -15.11
N GLU A 190 -0.79 6.64 -15.55
CA GLU A 190 -1.00 7.23 -16.88
C GLU A 190 0.30 7.81 -17.45
N VAL A 191 0.31 8.10 -18.73
CA VAL A 191 1.45 8.76 -19.39
C VAL A 191 1.72 10.11 -18.72
N GLY A 192 3.00 10.39 -18.39
CA GLY A 192 3.38 11.59 -17.64
C GLY A 192 3.14 11.49 -16.14
N TYR A 193 2.96 10.28 -15.63
CA TYR A 193 2.73 10.01 -14.22
C TYR A 193 3.75 10.73 -13.33
N THR A 194 3.22 11.53 -12.42
CA THR A 194 3.97 12.10 -11.31
C THR A 194 3.50 11.41 -10.04
N PHE A 195 4.43 10.89 -9.25
CA PHE A 195 4.10 10.26 -7.97
C PHE A 195 3.22 11.19 -7.13
N ARG A 196 2.06 10.68 -6.74
CA ARG A 196 1.14 11.38 -5.82
C ARG A 196 1.03 10.55 -4.56
N ALA A 197 1.28 11.20 -3.43
CA ALA A 197 0.92 10.67 -2.13
C ALA A 197 -0.52 11.06 -1.79
N PRO A 198 -1.20 10.31 -0.90
CA PRO A 198 -2.45 10.76 -0.31
C PRO A 198 -2.28 12.14 0.31
N ASN A 199 -3.31 12.99 0.21
CA ASN A 199 -3.29 14.28 0.89
C ASN A 199 -3.43 14.09 2.42
N PRO A 200 -2.42 14.45 3.23
CA PRO A 200 -2.47 14.24 4.68
C PRO A 200 -3.59 15.00 5.36
N GLU A 201 -3.95 16.20 4.89
CA GLU A 201 -5.00 17.02 5.47
C GLU A 201 -6.37 16.39 5.27
N GLU A 202 -6.66 15.89 4.06
CA GLU A 202 -7.90 15.17 3.75
C GLU A 202 -8.01 13.89 4.59
N LEU A 203 -6.93 13.12 4.69
CA LEU A 203 -6.89 11.90 5.50
C LEU A 203 -7.14 12.22 6.98
N MET A 204 -6.48 13.25 7.53
CA MET A 204 -6.63 13.64 8.93
C MET A 204 -8.01 14.21 9.25
N SER A 205 -8.66 14.89 8.30
CA SER A 205 -10.06 15.32 8.41
C SER A 205 -10.98 14.12 8.50
N ALA A 206 -10.87 13.19 7.55
CA ALA A 206 -11.66 11.95 7.54
C ALA A 206 -11.42 11.11 8.82
N ALA A 207 -10.17 11.03 9.30
CA ALA A 207 -9.82 10.34 10.54
C ALA A 207 -10.52 10.95 11.75
N SER A 208 -10.65 12.29 11.80
CA SER A 208 -11.40 12.97 12.87
C SER A 208 -12.89 12.64 12.84
N GLU A 209 -13.47 12.52 11.66
CA GLU A 209 -14.89 12.18 11.51
C GLU A 209 -15.21 10.75 11.97
N VAL A 210 -14.36 9.77 11.64
CA VAL A 210 -14.57 8.37 12.04
C VAL A 210 -14.29 8.10 13.52
N ALA A 211 -13.47 8.94 14.16
CA ALA A 211 -13.18 8.83 15.59
C ALA A 211 -14.42 9.07 16.46
N HIS A 212 -15.38 9.86 15.98
CA HIS A 212 -16.60 10.24 16.68
C HIS A 212 -17.81 9.35 16.36
N GLN A 213 -17.65 8.34 15.49
CA GLN A 213 -18.68 7.34 15.15
C GLN A 213 -18.45 6.04 15.92
#